data_078d176d8628b7ea38e87678b3b7332d
#
_entry.id   078d176d8628b7ea38e87678b3b7332d
#
_cell.length_a   1.000
_cell.length_b   1.000
_cell.length_c   1.000
_cell.angle_alpha   90.00
_cell.angle_beta   90.00
_cell.angle_gamma   90.00
#
_symmetry.space_group_name_H-M   'P 1'
#
loop_
_entity.id
_entity.type
_entity.pdbx_description
1 polymer ?
#
loop_
_entity_poly.entity_id
_entity_poly.type
_entity_poly.pdbx_seq_one_letter_code
_entity_poly.pdbx_strand_id
1 'polypeptide(L)'
;MHPRKFIRDSVGFAMAQYIVRGMLMFRGVIAARLLGPELYGAWNAIQIMMDYGNLAPTGTQQGLDQMVPPRIVAGDAEALARLKRAALFNISLLSGLLAAACLLFGEFGHSVMLKSWGAAGIGAAMICAITTNLANYQTSIMRSHGDITTASGWMTLQGAVGGGLGLVLLPWLQGWGLLLGWTIGCVVAFVFSSVRSRHHAPLLPAPASESFDLVQIGLPMFVFMASAVVMRNLDRLIILRYLGTQDLGFYSLSVMALTFLLYLPDSVTYVIYPRLLRTFGESGRDATAIQPSVERALQATSLVVPFLCGLAFLVAPPLVGLVLPKFLPGVGALRMLCFGAVALAFSNLAAVVMMTIGRQLMLVPVAIFGVGLYAVLDFAAVKLGFGITGVATATLIAYVINSAVLLSMALAGMGFRARSLFSTMARLYAPLVFGLVLAIALEHWLPWSGAHSPAFVLLRLGISAGVFVVVYAASVYPLARGMGIRQVISEFNIPVIGRLLRRAGAGTPPREDS
;
A
#
# COMPACT_ATOMS: atom_id res chain seq x y z
N MET A 1 27.37 -10.28 9.25
CA MET A 1 26.06 -10.97 9.54
C MET A 1 26.04 -12.30 8.79
N HIS A 2 25.63 -13.38 9.44
CA HIS A 2 25.55 -14.70 8.79
C HIS A 2 24.41 -14.68 7.76
N PRO A 3 24.61 -14.95 6.46
CA PRO A 3 23.59 -14.82 5.40
C PRO A 3 22.30 -15.59 5.69
N ARG A 4 22.41 -16.75 6.33
CA ARG A 4 21.24 -17.60 6.72
C ARG A 4 20.37 -16.95 7.80
N LYS A 5 20.96 -16.20 8.74
CA LYS A 5 20.22 -15.50 9.79
C LYS A 5 19.44 -14.34 9.19
N PHE A 6 20.05 -13.56 8.30
CA PHE A 6 19.41 -12.45 7.60
C PHE A 6 18.19 -12.90 6.76
N ILE A 7 18.33 -14.01 6.00
CA ILE A 7 17.23 -14.55 5.20
C ILE A 7 16.08 -15.01 6.10
N ARG A 8 16.39 -15.74 7.18
CA ARG A 8 15.37 -16.22 8.13
C ARG A 8 14.62 -15.06 8.79
N ASP A 9 15.32 -14.04 9.22
CA ASP A 9 14.74 -12.88 9.90
C ASP A 9 13.90 -12.03 8.93
N SER A 10 14.34 -11.89 7.67
CA SER A 10 13.58 -11.21 6.60
C SER A 10 12.30 -11.97 6.23
N VAL A 11 12.37 -13.30 6.11
CA VAL A 11 11.17 -14.13 5.85
C VAL A 11 10.21 -14.07 7.03
N GLY A 12 10.73 -14.18 8.26
CA GLY A 12 9.92 -14.03 9.48
C GLY A 12 9.21 -12.68 9.56
N PHE A 13 9.91 -11.60 9.20
CA PHE A 13 9.34 -10.27 9.11
C PHE A 13 8.21 -10.19 8.07
N ALA A 14 8.44 -10.70 6.86
CA ALA A 14 7.43 -10.71 5.80
C ALA A 14 6.18 -11.50 6.24
N MET A 15 6.35 -12.69 6.80
CA MET A 15 5.25 -13.52 7.31
C MET A 15 4.44 -12.80 8.40
N ALA A 16 5.12 -12.17 9.36
CA ALA A 16 4.46 -11.40 10.41
C ALA A 16 3.62 -10.24 9.83
N GLN A 17 4.15 -9.52 8.83
CA GLN A 17 3.43 -8.45 8.12
C GLN A 17 2.17 -8.97 7.41
N TYR A 18 2.24 -10.15 6.76
CA TYR A 18 1.07 -10.74 6.12
C TYR A 18 -0.01 -11.15 7.12
N ILE A 19 0.39 -11.75 8.24
CA ILE A 19 -0.55 -12.13 9.31
C ILE A 19 -1.27 -10.89 9.84
N VAL A 20 -0.52 -9.82 10.17
CA VAL A 20 -1.11 -8.56 10.67
C VAL A 20 -2.04 -7.94 9.65
N ARG A 21 -1.65 -7.89 8.38
CA ARG A 21 -2.49 -7.35 7.30
C ARG A 21 -3.77 -8.16 7.11
N GLY A 22 -3.68 -9.50 7.17
CA GLY A 22 -4.85 -10.38 7.16
C GLY A 22 -5.79 -10.14 8.33
N MET A 23 -5.25 -10.00 9.55
CA MET A 23 -6.03 -9.66 10.75
C MET A 23 -6.74 -8.31 10.62
N LEU A 24 -6.04 -7.29 10.11
CA LEU A 24 -6.62 -5.94 9.93
C LEU A 24 -7.70 -5.93 8.86
N MET A 25 -7.56 -6.71 7.79
CA MET A 25 -8.60 -6.88 6.77
C MET A 25 -9.84 -7.57 7.38
N PHE A 26 -9.64 -8.67 8.12
CA PHE A 26 -10.74 -9.37 8.78
C PHE A 26 -11.45 -8.47 9.80
N ARG A 27 -10.68 -7.70 10.59
CA ARG A 27 -11.21 -6.64 11.46
C ARG A 27 -12.07 -5.64 10.68
N GLY A 28 -11.58 -5.20 9.50
CA GLY A 28 -12.28 -4.25 8.64
C GLY A 28 -13.65 -4.76 8.20
N VAL A 29 -13.73 -6.03 7.78
CA VAL A 29 -15.01 -6.66 7.38
C VAL A 29 -15.98 -6.77 8.56
N ILE A 30 -15.52 -7.22 9.72
CA ILE A 30 -16.37 -7.32 10.92
C ILE A 30 -16.83 -5.94 11.36
N ALA A 31 -15.92 -4.96 11.39
CA ALA A 31 -16.26 -3.59 11.75
C ALA A 31 -17.30 -2.98 10.78
N ALA A 32 -17.12 -3.16 9.48
CA ALA A 32 -18.09 -2.70 8.48
C ALA A 32 -19.47 -3.35 8.70
N ARG A 33 -19.51 -4.66 8.98
CA ARG A 33 -20.76 -5.37 9.21
C ARG A 33 -21.53 -4.87 10.44
N LEU A 34 -20.82 -4.61 11.54
CA LEU A 34 -21.42 -4.20 12.81
C LEU A 34 -21.79 -2.72 12.84
N LEU A 35 -20.94 -1.85 12.28
CA LEU A 35 -21.14 -0.40 12.29
C LEU A 35 -22.11 0.08 11.21
N GLY A 36 -22.17 -0.60 10.07
CA GLY A 36 -22.86 -0.11 8.88
C GLY A 36 -22.08 1.02 8.18
N PRO A 37 -22.61 1.50 7.01
CA PRO A 37 -21.84 2.40 6.14
C PRO A 37 -21.49 3.74 6.78
N GLU A 38 -22.42 4.37 7.50
CA GLU A 38 -22.25 5.71 8.06
C GLU A 38 -21.16 5.75 9.14
N LEU A 39 -21.27 4.89 10.17
CA LEU A 39 -20.26 4.85 11.25
C LEU A 39 -18.92 4.30 10.76
N TYR A 40 -18.93 3.38 9.80
CA TYR A 40 -17.71 2.88 9.18
C TYR A 40 -17.03 3.95 8.31
N GLY A 41 -17.82 4.80 7.64
CA GLY A 41 -17.31 5.98 6.95
C GLY A 41 -16.70 7.00 7.90
N ALA A 42 -17.36 7.27 9.02
CA ALA A 42 -16.80 8.13 10.08
C ALA A 42 -15.47 7.57 10.63
N TRP A 43 -15.36 6.25 10.84
CA TRP A 43 -14.10 5.60 11.20
C TRP A 43 -13.01 5.80 10.13
N ASN A 44 -13.35 5.67 8.84
CA ASN A 44 -12.40 5.91 7.75
C ASN A 44 -11.98 7.39 7.67
N ALA A 45 -12.86 8.34 7.99
CA ALA A 45 -12.51 9.75 8.07
C ALA A 45 -11.44 10.02 9.14
N ILE A 46 -11.56 9.40 10.33
CA ILE A 46 -10.54 9.53 11.37
C ILE A 46 -9.21 8.86 10.99
N GLN A 47 -9.26 7.75 10.22
CA GLN A 47 -8.04 7.11 9.69
C GLN A 47 -7.29 8.04 8.73
N ILE A 48 -7.99 8.77 7.85
CA ILE A 48 -7.38 9.78 6.98
C ILE A 48 -6.62 10.81 7.82
N MET A 49 -7.22 11.26 8.92
CA MET A 49 -6.60 12.22 9.82
C MET A 49 -5.33 11.66 10.48
N MET A 50 -5.35 10.37 10.88
CA MET A 50 -4.15 9.70 11.39
C MET A 50 -3.05 9.60 10.32
N ASP A 51 -3.41 9.27 9.06
CA ASP A 51 -2.47 9.18 7.95
C ASP A 51 -1.77 10.52 7.68
N TYR A 52 -2.52 11.64 7.69
CA TYR A 52 -1.94 12.97 7.58
C TYR A 52 -1.14 13.37 8.83
N GLY A 53 -1.57 12.95 10.00
CA GLY A 53 -0.83 13.13 11.25
C GLY A 53 0.55 12.47 11.24
N ASN A 54 0.69 11.35 10.53
CA ASN A 54 1.97 10.67 10.35
C ASN A 54 2.95 11.42 9.43
N LEU A 55 2.50 12.46 8.71
CA LEU A 55 3.37 13.35 7.92
C LEU A 55 3.96 14.52 8.74
N ALA A 56 3.54 14.69 10.01
CA ALA A 56 4.01 15.78 10.86
C ALA A 56 5.54 15.92 10.97
N PRO A 57 6.35 14.83 11.03
CA PRO A 57 7.81 14.92 11.13
C PRO A 57 8.54 15.60 9.97
N THR A 58 7.87 15.94 8.87
CA THR A 58 8.34 16.77 7.74
C THR A 58 9.80 16.52 7.36
N GLY A 59 10.11 15.32 6.88
CA GLY A 59 11.46 14.95 6.43
C GLY A 59 12.43 14.48 7.52
N THR A 60 12.17 14.78 8.79
CA THR A 60 13.06 14.37 9.90
C THR A 60 13.28 12.86 9.94
N GLN A 61 12.23 12.07 9.73
CA GLN A 61 12.31 10.61 9.70
C GLN A 61 13.20 10.12 8.55
N GLN A 62 13.04 10.68 7.36
CA GLN A 62 13.80 10.33 6.16
C GLN A 62 15.26 10.79 6.26
N GLY A 63 15.49 11.94 6.89
CA GLY A 63 16.84 12.43 7.22
C GLY A 63 17.56 11.50 8.20
N LEU A 64 16.86 11.04 9.23
CA LEU A 64 17.37 10.07 10.20
C LEU A 64 17.79 8.76 9.52
N ASP A 65 16.96 8.21 8.64
CA ASP A 65 17.25 6.97 7.90
C ASP A 65 18.50 7.10 7.00
N GLN A 66 18.80 8.30 6.51
CA GLN A 66 19.98 8.56 5.67
C GLN A 66 21.25 8.89 6.47
N MET A 67 21.12 9.60 7.60
CA MET A 67 22.26 10.13 8.34
C MET A 67 22.79 9.20 9.44
N VAL A 68 21.95 8.31 9.99
CA VAL A 68 22.35 7.39 11.08
C VAL A 68 23.34 6.32 10.62
N PRO A 69 23.12 5.57 9.52
CA PRO A 69 24.02 4.48 9.14
C PRO A 69 25.49 4.93 8.91
N PRO A 70 25.78 6.03 8.18
CA PRO A 70 27.16 6.49 8.01
C PRO A 70 27.86 6.85 9.33
N ARG A 71 27.13 7.45 10.28
CA ARG A 71 27.69 7.84 11.59
C ARG A 71 27.98 6.62 12.47
N ILE A 72 27.17 5.56 12.38
CA ILE A 72 27.45 4.28 13.05
C ILE A 72 28.75 3.67 12.50
N VAL A 73 28.94 3.68 11.17
CA VAL A 73 30.15 3.15 10.52
C VAL A 73 31.39 3.97 10.88
N ALA A 74 31.26 5.30 10.97
CA ALA A 74 32.33 6.20 11.37
C ALA A 74 32.73 6.07 12.86
N GLY A 75 31.88 5.43 13.69
CA GLY A 75 32.15 5.27 15.13
C GLY A 75 31.98 6.56 15.94
N ASP A 76 31.41 7.63 15.37
CA ASP A 76 31.20 8.92 16.04
C ASP A 76 29.94 8.86 16.94
N ALA A 77 30.16 8.38 18.16
CA ALA A 77 29.07 8.19 19.12
C ALA A 77 28.44 9.53 19.57
N GLU A 78 29.22 10.61 19.62
CA GLU A 78 28.73 11.92 20.04
C GLU A 78 27.87 12.57 18.97
N ALA A 79 28.31 12.59 17.71
CA ALA A 79 27.50 13.07 16.59
C ALA A 79 26.23 12.22 16.40
N LEU A 80 26.30 10.90 16.62
CA LEU A 80 25.13 10.04 16.60
C LEU A 80 24.15 10.38 17.72
N ALA A 81 24.63 10.66 18.94
CA ALA A 81 23.79 11.04 20.06
C ALA A 81 23.11 12.41 19.85
N ARG A 82 23.85 13.40 19.28
CA ARG A 82 23.28 14.70 18.90
C ARG A 82 22.18 14.54 17.84
N LEU A 83 22.44 13.75 16.80
CA LEU A 83 21.48 13.48 15.73
C LEU A 83 20.19 12.82 16.24
N LYS A 84 20.31 11.81 17.11
CA LYS A 84 19.15 11.12 17.72
C LYS A 84 18.29 12.09 18.54
N ARG A 85 18.95 12.99 19.31
CA ARG A 85 18.26 14.02 20.09
C ARG A 85 17.52 15.02 19.21
N ALA A 86 18.19 15.51 18.16
CA ALA A 86 17.60 16.45 17.19
C ALA A 86 16.35 15.84 16.52
N ALA A 87 16.46 14.58 16.08
CA ALA A 87 15.34 13.88 15.48
C ALA A 87 14.16 13.68 16.44
N LEU A 88 14.42 13.24 17.68
CA LEU A 88 13.39 13.05 18.69
C LEU A 88 12.70 14.36 19.05
N PHE A 89 13.46 15.44 19.21
CA PHE A 89 12.94 16.78 19.47
C PHE A 89 12.05 17.27 18.32
N ASN A 90 12.54 17.20 17.07
CA ASN A 90 11.79 17.63 15.89
C ASN A 90 10.48 16.84 15.73
N ILE A 91 10.53 15.51 15.85
CA ILE A 91 9.35 14.65 15.70
C ILE A 91 8.31 14.99 16.79
N SER A 92 8.77 15.14 18.04
CA SER A 92 7.87 15.48 19.14
C SER A 92 7.26 16.88 18.98
N LEU A 93 8.08 17.88 18.62
CA LEU A 93 7.66 19.25 18.43
C LEU A 93 6.67 19.38 17.26
N LEU A 94 7.03 18.88 16.08
CA LEU A 94 6.20 19.01 14.88
C LEU A 94 4.89 18.22 14.99
N SER A 95 4.95 17.02 15.56
CA SER A 95 3.72 16.24 15.83
C SER A 95 2.84 16.89 16.89
N GLY A 96 3.43 17.48 17.94
CA GLY A 96 2.72 18.23 18.97
C GLY A 96 2.08 19.51 18.43
N LEU A 97 2.81 20.28 17.61
CA LEU A 97 2.29 21.49 16.95
C LEU A 97 1.13 21.15 16.00
N LEU A 98 1.25 20.10 15.21
CA LEU A 98 0.15 19.66 14.34
C LEU A 98 -1.07 19.23 15.16
N ALA A 99 -0.87 18.49 16.25
CA ALA A 99 -1.96 18.07 17.13
C ALA A 99 -2.65 19.29 17.78
N ALA A 100 -1.88 20.26 18.27
CA ALA A 100 -2.42 21.52 18.81
C ALA A 100 -3.19 22.29 17.74
N ALA A 101 -2.66 22.43 16.54
CA ALA A 101 -3.35 23.08 15.42
C ALA A 101 -4.66 22.36 15.08
N CYS A 102 -4.66 21.02 14.97
CA CYS A 102 -5.87 20.24 14.69
C CYS A 102 -6.94 20.41 15.78
N LEU A 103 -6.56 20.51 17.05
CA LEU A 103 -7.50 20.73 18.14
C LEU A 103 -8.05 22.17 18.12
N LEU A 104 -7.18 23.16 17.95
CA LEU A 104 -7.59 24.57 17.90
C LEU A 104 -8.48 24.90 16.70
N PHE A 105 -8.06 24.50 15.49
CA PHE A 105 -8.84 24.73 14.27
C PHE A 105 -10.03 23.79 14.14
N GLY A 106 -10.00 22.62 14.79
CA GLY A 106 -11.11 21.69 14.85
C GLY A 106 -12.34 22.30 15.52
N GLU A 107 -12.17 23.12 16.55
CA GLU A 107 -13.28 23.80 17.23
C GLU A 107 -13.89 24.93 16.38
N PHE A 108 -13.10 25.60 15.54
CA PHE A 108 -13.56 26.71 14.68
C PHE A 108 -14.11 26.25 13.32
N GLY A 109 -13.85 25.00 12.91
CA GLY A 109 -14.28 24.47 11.62
C GLY A 109 -15.58 23.67 11.70
N HIS A 110 -16.60 24.04 10.89
CA HIS A 110 -17.77 23.19 10.65
C HIS A 110 -17.41 21.95 9.84
N SER A 111 -16.38 21.19 10.29
CA SER A 111 -15.93 20.01 9.56
C SER A 111 -16.89 18.83 9.81
N VAL A 112 -17.10 18.03 8.78
CA VAL A 112 -17.91 16.79 8.84
C VAL A 112 -17.36 15.84 9.92
N MET A 113 -16.04 15.87 10.13
CA MET A 113 -15.34 15.06 11.17
C MET A 113 -15.76 15.46 12.59
N LEU A 114 -15.93 16.77 12.84
CA LEU A 114 -16.32 17.27 14.17
C LEU A 114 -17.72 16.82 14.57
N LYS A 115 -18.64 16.77 13.60
CA LYS A 115 -20.01 16.27 13.84
C LYS A 115 -20.04 14.82 14.28
N SER A 116 -19.11 14.00 13.77
CA SER A 116 -19.09 12.55 14.05
C SER A 116 -18.28 12.18 15.30
N TRP A 117 -17.17 12.86 15.60
CA TRP A 117 -16.21 12.45 16.62
C TRP A 117 -15.93 13.47 17.71
N GLY A 118 -16.26 14.74 17.48
CA GLY A 118 -15.94 15.83 18.41
C GLY A 118 -14.44 16.04 18.64
N ALA A 119 -14.07 16.94 19.53
CA ALA A 119 -12.68 17.22 19.88
C ALA A 119 -11.94 16.01 20.47
N ALA A 120 -12.65 15.17 21.24
CA ALA A 120 -12.07 13.95 21.84
C ALA A 120 -11.62 12.93 20.79
N GLY A 121 -12.37 12.75 19.69
CA GLY A 121 -11.98 11.86 18.60
C GLY A 121 -10.77 12.39 17.83
N ILE A 122 -10.71 13.69 17.58
CA ILE A 122 -9.55 14.36 17.00
C ILE A 122 -8.33 14.19 17.91
N GLY A 123 -8.48 14.41 19.22
CA GLY A 123 -7.42 14.21 20.19
C GLY A 123 -6.88 12.80 20.20
N ALA A 124 -7.75 11.79 20.20
CA ALA A 124 -7.35 10.37 20.14
C ALA A 124 -6.61 10.05 18.84
N ALA A 125 -7.06 10.56 17.69
CA ALA A 125 -6.36 10.40 16.41
C ALA A 125 -4.96 11.01 16.42
N MET A 126 -4.81 12.19 17.04
CA MET A 126 -3.50 12.85 17.17
C MET A 126 -2.58 12.09 18.12
N ILE A 127 -3.09 11.53 19.22
CA ILE A 127 -2.32 10.64 20.11
C ILE A 127 -1.83 9.42 19.31
N CYS A 128 -2.67 8.81 18.48
CA CYS A 128 -2.24 7.72 17.59
C CYS A 128 -1.12 8.17 16.64
N ALA A 129 -1.24 9.32 16.01
CA ALA A 129 -0.23 9.84 15.08
C ALA A 129 1.10 10.13 15.80
N ILE A 130 1.07 10.80 16.96
CA ILE A 130 2.26 11.10 17.76
C ILE A 130 2.97 9.81 18.19
N THR A 131 2.24 8.86 18.77
CA THR A 131 2.82 7.60 19.23
C THR A 131 3.36 6.76 18.09
N THR A 132 2.69 6.77 16.92
CA THR A 132 3.18 6.10 15.71
C THR A 132 4.46 6.76 15.18
N ASN A 133 4.54 8.09 15.13
CA ASN A 133 5.75 8.81 14.71
C ASN A 133 6.94 8.53 15.64
N LEU A 134 6.71 8.49 16.96
CA LEU A 134 7.73 8.14 17.94
C LEU A 134 8.17 6.66 17.82
N ALA A 135 7.22 5.74 17.57
CA ALA A 135 7.55 4.35 17.30
C ALA A 135 8.33 4.16 16.00
N ASN A 136 8.01 4.92 14.95
CA ASN A 136 8.78 4.94 13.70
C ASN A 136 10.20 5.45 13.92
N TYR A 137 10.40 6.49 14.76
CA TYR A 137 11.72 6.95 15.18
C TYR A 137 12.53 5.82 15.82
N GLN A 138 11.97 5.10 16.79
CA GLN A 138 12.63 3.96 17.42
C GLN A 138 12.98 2.87 16.41
N THR A 139 12.05 2.57 15.50
CA THR A 139 12.23 1.56 14.43
C THR A 139 13.38 1.91 13.51
N SER A 140 13.51 3.19 13.12
CA SER A 140 14.59 3.67 12.26
C SER A 140 15.95 3.44 12.90
N ILE A 141 16.08 3.77 14.19
CA ILE A 141 17.30 3.55 14.96
C ILE A 141 17.62 2.06 15.10
N MET A 142 16.64 1.22 15.46
CA MET A 142 16.83 -0.23 15.58
C MET A 142 17.28 -0.86 14.26
N ARG A 143 16.65 -0.48 13.14
CA ARG A 143 17.02 -0.97 11.80
C ARG A 143 18.46 -0.59 11.44
N SER A 144 18.86 0.64 11.73
CA SER A 144 20.22 1.13 11.48
C SER A 144 21.29 0.36 12.28
N HIS A 145 20.94 -0.16 13.46
CA HIS A 145 21.80 -1.02 14.26
C HIS A 145 21.65 -2.52 13.93
N GLY A 146 20.81 -2.89 12.94
CA GLY A 146 20.62 -4.27 12.51
C GLY A 146 19.67 -5.09 13.39
N ASP A 147 18.95 -4.49 14.35
CA ASP A 147 17.93 -5.16 15.16
C ASP A 147 16.57 -5.14 14.47
N ILE A 148 16.48 -5.87 13.36
CA ILE A 148 15.26 -5.95 12.53
C ILE A 148 14.12 -6.66 13.28
N THR A 149 14.45 -7.63 14.11
CA THR A 149 13.45 -8.44 14.84
C THR A 149 12.65 -7.60 15.83
N THR A 150 13.34 -6.78 16.63
CA THR A 150 12.67 -5.86 17.56
C THR A 150 11.94 -4.74 16.80
N ALA A 151 12.56 -4.23 15.73
CA ALA A 151 11.96 -3.23 14.87
C ALA A 151 10.63 -3.68 14.23
N SER A 152 10.44 -4.98 13.95
CA SER A 152 9.20 -5.52 13.41
C SER A 152 8.16 -5.87 14.48
N GLY A 153 8.63 -6.20 15.68
CA GLY A 153 7.78 -6.68 16.77
C GLY A 153 6.72 -5.68 17.21
N TRP A 154 7.05 -4.38 17.23
CA TRP A 154 6.11 -3.35 17.63
C TRP A 154 4.93 -3.21 16.65
N MET A 155 5.16 -3.32 15.34
CA MET A 155 4.10 -3.25 14.31
C MET A 155 3.12 -4.41 14.46
N THR A 156 3.67 -5.61 14.74
CA THR A 156 2.85 -6.80 15.00
C THR A 156 2.03 -6.62 16.27
N LEU A 157 2.65 -6.10 17.34
CA LEU A 157 1.98 -5.84 18.62
C LEU A 157 0.89 -4.77 18.47
N GLN A 158 1.16 -3.67 17.76
CA GLN A 158 0.17 -2.64 17.44
C GLN A 158 -1.05 -3.22 16.70
N GLY A 159 -0.79 -4.01 15.66
CA GLY A 159 -1.86 -4.66 14.88
C GLY A 159 -2.67 -5.65 15.70
N ALA A 160 -2.00 -6.49 16.50
CA ALA A 160 -2.65 -7.51 17.31
C ALA A 160 -3.44 -6.89 18.48
N VAL A 161 -2.82 -6.02 19.26
CA VAL A 161 -3.47 -5.36 20.43
C VAL A 161 -4.52 -4.37 19.93
N GLY A 162 -4.15 -3.45 19.03
CA GLY A 162 -5.06 -2.42 18.54
C GLY A 162 -6.23 -3.00 17.72
N GLY A 163 -5.94 -4.00 16.89
CA GLY A 163 -6.95 -4.71 16.11
C GLY A 163 -7.85 -5.58 16.99
N GLY A 164 -7.27 -6.34 17.90
CA GLY A 164 -8.01 -7.24 18.81
C GLY A 164 -8.87 -6.48 19.81
N LEU A 165 -8.32 -5.52 20.55
CA LEU A 165 -9.08 -4.68 21.48
C LEU A 165 -10.17 -3.88 20.77
N GLY A 166 -9.86 -3.35 19.56
CA GLY A 166 -10.86 -2.64 18.76
C GLY A 166 -12.07 -3.51 18.43
N LEU A 167 -11.89 -4.79 18.09
CA LEU A 167 -12.98 -5.72 17.84
C LEU A 167 -13.75 -6.09 19.12
N VAL A 168 -13.04 -6.29 20.22
CA VAL A 168 -13.67 -6.62 21.51
C VAL A 168 -14.53 -5.45 22.01
N LEU A 169 -14.07 -4.21 21.87
CA LEU A 169 -14.80 -3.02 22.33
C LEU A 169 -15.91 -2.58 21.36
N LEU A 170 -15.88 -3.04 20.11
CA LEU A 170 -16.80 -2.63 19.07
C LEU A 170 -18.29 -2.81 19.39
N PRO A 171 -18.76 -3.93 19.99
CA PRO A 171 -20.17 -4.11 20.30
C PRO A 171 -20.73 -3.10 21.31
N TRP A 172 -19.90 -2.64 22.25
CA TRP A 172 -20.31 -1.71 23.32
C TRP A 172 -20.11 -0.25 22.97
N LEU A 173 -18.98 0.07 22.32
CA LEU A 173 -18.55 1.44 22.07
C LEU A 173 -18.62 1.82 20.58
N GLN A 174 -19.09 0.93 19.71
CA GLN A 174 -19.19 1.16 18.27
C GLN A 174 -17.87 1.71 17.68
N GLY A 175 -17.92 2.79 16.89
CA GLY A 175 -16.73 3.42 16.30
C GLY A 175 -15.68 3.85 17.32
N TRP A 176 -16.10 4.30 18.52
CA TRP A 176 -15.19 4.62 19.63
C TRP A 176 -14.40 3.41 20.10
N GLY A 177 -14.97 2.20 20.07
CA GLY A 177 -14.27 0.96 20.40
C GLY A 177 -13.09 0.71 19.46
N LEU A 178 -13.25 0.96 18.16
CA LEU A 178 -12.15 0.87 17.19
C LEU A 178 -11.07 1.91 17.45
N LEU A 179 -11.46 3.15 17.73
CA LEU A 179 -10.52 4.24 17.97
C LEU A 179 -9.72 4.03 19.25
N LEU A 180 -10.40 3.72 20.35
CA LEU A 180 -9.75 3.45 21.65
C LEU A 180 -8.85 2.21 21.57
N GLY A 181 -9.33 1.12 20.98
CA GLY A 181 -8.52 -0.08 20.78
C GLY A 181 -7.25 0.22 19.97
N TRP A 182 -7.37 0.99 18.89
CA TRP A 182 -6.22 1.38 18.08
C TRP A 182 -5.27 2.30 18.82
N THR A 183 -5.79 3.28 19.59
CA THR A 183 -4.99 4.20 20.42
C THR A 183 -4.20 3.42 21.47
N ILE A 184 -4.86 2.49 22.18
CA ILE A 184 -4.18 1.63 23.15
C ILE A 184 -3.11 0.79 22.47
N GLY A 185 -3.40 0.22 21.29
CA GLY A 185 -2.43 -0.54 20.50
C GLY A 185 -1.20 0.29 20.13
N CYS A 186 -1.38 1.55 19.69
CA CYS A 186 -0.29 2.47 19.39
C CYS A 186 0.56 2.78 20.63
N VAL A 187 -0.09 3.07 21.77
CA VAL A 187 0.60 3.37 23.04
C VAL A 187 1.39 2.15 23.53
N VAL A 188 0.76 0.96 23.55
CA VAL A 188 1.42 -0.28 23.96
C VAL A 188 2.61 -0.61 23.07
N ALA A 189 2.46 -0.44 21.76
CA ALA A 189 3.54 -0.68 20.80
C ALA A 189 4.69 0.32 20.99
N PHE A 190 4.38 1.60 21.25
CA PHE A 190 5.38 2.63 21.56
C PHE A 190 6.12 2.31 22.85
N VAL A 191 5.41 1.97 23.94
CA VAL A 191 6.03 1.57 25.22
C VAL A 191 6.91 0.35 25.02
N PHE A 192 6.42 -0.67 24.30
CA PHE A 192 7.22 -1.87 23.99
C PHE A 192 8.50 -1.51 23.24
N SER A 193 8.41 -0.69 22.19
CA SER A 193 9.57 -0.27 21.42
C SER A 193 10.56 0.54 22.27
N SER A 194 10.05 1.41 23.15
CA SER A 194 10.86 2.23 24.04
C SER A 194 11.60 1.40 25.09
N VAL A 195 10.91 0.49 25.76
CA VAL A 195 11.53 -0.39 26.80
C VAL A 195 12.54 -1.35 26.17
N ARG A 196 12.24 -1.87 24.99
CA ARG A 196 13.11 -2.85 24.31
C ARG A 196 14.29 -2.23 23.58
N SER A 197 14.20 -0.97 23.20
CA SER A 197 15.29 -0.25 22.56
C SER A 197 16.45 -0.10 23.51
N ARG A 198 17.64 -0.51 23.07
CA ARG A 198 18.91 -0.30 23.81
C ARG A 198 19.60 1.01 23.42
N HIS A 199 18.99 1.82 22.55
CA HIS A 199 19.63 2.96 21.90
C HIS A 199 18.89 4.27 22.20
N HIS A 200 18.52 4.47 23.48
CA HIS A 200 17.80 5.66 23.91
C HIS A 200 18.62 6.94 23.66
N ALA A 201 17.91 8.01 23.33
CA ALA A 201 18.44 9.36 23.41
C ALA A 201 17.62 10.14 24.46
N PRO A 202 18.26 10.90 25.34
CA PRO A 202 17.53 11.77 26.27
C PRO A 202 16.77 12.85 25.50
N LEU A 203 15.60 13.25 26.00
CA LEU A 203 14.81 14.40 25.51
C LEU A 203 15.52 15.71 25.94
N LEU A 204 16.62 16.03 25.33
CA LEU A 204 17.35 17.28 25.55
C LEU A 204 17.27 18.13 24.28
N PRO A 205 17.27 19.46 24.40
CA PRO A 205 17.39 20.32 23.25
C PRO A 205 18.63 19.96 22.44
N ALA A 206 18.49 19.91 21.13
CA ALA A 206 19.57 19.66 20.20
C ALA A 206 19.97 20.97 19.51
N PRO A 207 21.19 21.09 18.97
CA PRO A 207 21.57 22.22 18.17
C PRO A 207 20.59 22.42 17.00
N ALA A 208 20.14 23.65 16.79
CA ALA A 208 19.20 23.99 15.73
C ALA A 208 19.74 23.61 14.32
N SER A 209 21.06 23.69 14.14
CA SER A 209 21.72 23.27 12.89
C SER A 209 21.48 21.81 12.56
N GLU A 210 21.64 20.88 13.50
CA GLU A 210 21.40 19.45 13.25
C GLU A 210 19.92 19.14 13.00
N SER A 211 19.01 19.89 13.64
CA SER A 211 17.57 19.82 13.39
C SER A 211 17.22 20.24 11.97
N PHE A 212 17.84 21.32 11.48
CA PHE A 212 17.64 21.81 10.13
C PHE A 212 18.24 20.88 9.08
N ASP A 213 19.46 20.36 9.30
CA ASP A 213 20.12 19.41 8.41
C ASP A 213 19.28 18.13 8.21
N LEU A 214 18.68 17.60 9.29
CA LEU A 214 17.79 16.46 9.22
C LEU A 214 16.60 16.70 8.29
N VAL A 215 15.97 17.85 8.43
CA VAL A 215 14.81 18.22 7.60
C VAL A 215 15.26 18.43 6.16
N GLN A 216 16.33 19.18 5.93
CA GLN A 216 16.83 19.51 4.59
C GLN A 216 17.23 18.26 3.80
N ILE A 217 17.96 17.34 4.41
CA ILE A 217 18.40 16.09 3.77
C ILE A 217 17.21 15.15 3.52
N GLY A 218 16.26 15.09 4.45
CA GLY A 218 15.11 14.20 4.32
C GLY A 218 13.97 14.74 3.47
N LEU A 219 13.92 16.07 3.21
CA LEU A 219 12.79 16.72 2.54
C LEU A 219 12.46 16.17 1.14
N PRO A 220 13.42 15.90 0.25
CA PRO A 220 13.08 15.35 -1.07
C PRO A 220 12.37 13.99 -0.99
N MET A 221 12.86 13.10 -0.12
CA MET A 221 12.23 11.80 0.10
C MET A 221 10.89 11.92 0.81
N PHE A 222 10.78 12.87 1.75
CA PHE A 222 9.52 13.18 2.41
C PHE A 222 8.46 13.65 1.42
N VAL A 223 8.77 14.58 0.51
CA VAL A 223 7.82 15.07 -0.50
C VAL A 223 7.30 13.92 -1.36
N PHE A 224 8.16 13.01 -1.77
CA PHE A 224 7.74 11.81 -2.50
C PHE A 224 6.80 10.92 -1.66
N MET A 225 7.18 10.61 -0.40
CA MET A 225 6.36 9.78 0.49
C MET A 225 5.04 10.46 0.86
N ALA A 226 5.06 11.77 1.15
CA ALA A 226 3.88 12.56 1.45
C ALA A 226 2.91 12.60 0.25
N SER A 227 3.43 12.79 -0.96
CA SER A 227 2.62 12.73 -2.18
C SER A 227 1.90 11.38 -2.33
N ALA A 228 2.57 10.27 -2.02
CA ALA A 228 1.94 8.95 -2.05
C ALA A 228 0.83 8.79 -0.99
N VAL A 229 0.97 9.41 0.19
CA VAL A 229 -0.10 9.45 1.21
C VAL A 229 -1.26 10.31 0.74
N VAL A 230 -0.98 11.50 0.19
CA VAL A 230 -2.00 12.39 -0.37
C VAL A 230 -2.77 11.70 -1.49
N MET A 231 -2.08 11.09 -2.45
CA MET A 231 -2.71 10.37 -3.57
C MET A 231 -3.65 9.25 -3.10
N ARG A 232 -3.29 8.51 -2.04
CA ARG A 232 -4.13 7.42 -1.50
C ARG A 232 -5.34 7.88 -0.70
N ASN A 233 -5.37 9.15 -0.26
CA ASN A 233 -6.44 9.67 0.57
C ASN A 233 -7.24 10.79 -0.09
N LEU A 234 -6.83 11.27 -1.27
CA LEU A 234 -7.44 12.43 -1.91
C LEU A 234 -8.86 12.14 -2.37
N ASP A 235 -9.08 10.98 -3.00
CA ASP A 235 -10.41 10.48 -3.39
C ASP A 235 -11.35 10.40 -2.18
N ARG A 236 -10.88 9.86 -1.06
CA ARG A 236 -11.64 9.77 0.19
C ARG A 236 -11.97 11.15 0.78
N LEU A 237 -11.04 12.10 0.73
CA LEU A 237 -11.27 13.47 1.20
C LEU A 237 -12.33 14.17 0.33
N ILE A 238 -12.26 14.00 -0.99
CA ILE A 238 -13.24 14.55 -1.92
C ILE A 238 -14.63 13.95 -1.66
N ILE A 239 -14.71 12.61 -1.51
CA ILE A 239 -15.96 11.93 -1.16
C ILE A 239 -16.51 12.44 0.18
N LEU A 240 -15.66 12.47 1.22
CA LEU A 240 -16.07 12.94 2.54
C LEU A 240 -16.61 14.38 2.51
N ARG A 241 -15.97 15.26 1.74
CA ARG A 241 -16.33 16.69 1.67
C ARG A 241 -17.60 16.95 0.89
N TYR A 242 -17.84 16.21 -0.20
CA TYR A 242 -18.91 16.49 -1.15
C TYR A 242 -20.06 15.50 -1.13
N LEU A 243 -19.82 14.23 -0.80
CA LEU A 243 -20.83 13.16 -0.78
C LEU A 243 -21.20 12.73 0.65
N GLY A 244 -20.28 12.92 1.63
CA GLY A 244 -20.56 12.66 3.05
C GLY A 244 -19.97 11.35 3.57
N THR A 245 -20.25 11.06 4.86
CA THR A 245 -19.68 9.92 5.60
C THR A 245 -20.20 8.59 5.13
N GLN A 246 -21.49 8.50 4.77
CA GLN A 246 -22.10 7.25 4.30
C GLN A 246 -21.48 6.78 2.99
N ASP A 247 -21.29 7.68 2.02
CA ASP A 247 -20.65 7.38 0.74
C ASP A 247 -19.16 7.05 0.93
N LEU A 248 -18.47 7.70 1.86
CA LEU A 248 -17.12 7.31 2.26
C LEU A 248 -17.10 5.88 2.83
N GLY A 249 -18.12 5.49 3.60
CA GLY A 249 -18.27 4.13 4.09
C GLY A 249 -18.41 3.12 2.95
N PHE A 250 -19.25 3.38 1.98
CA PHE A 250 -19.40 2.53 0.78
C PHE A 250 -18.10 2.43 0.00
N TYR A 251 -17.41 3.56 -0.22
CA TYR A 251 -16.14 3.62 -0.94
C TYR A 251 -14.98 2.92 -0.22
N SER A 252 -14.98 2.91 1.10
CA SER A 252 -13.95 2.27 1.92
C SER A 252 -13.83 0.77 1.65
N LEU A 253 -14.92 0.12 1.23
CA LEU A 253 -14.89 -1.28 0.80
C LEU A 253 -14.03 -1.47 -0.46
N SER A 254 -14.10 -0.51 -1.38
CA SER A 254 -13.28 -0.49 -2.61
C SER A 254 -11.80 -0.37 -2.28
N VAL A 255 -11.46 0.51 -1.36
CA VAL A 255 -10.08 0.70 -0.89
C VAL A 255 -9.53 -0.53 -0.16
N MET A 256 -10.38 -1.19 0.64
CA MET A 256 -10.02 -2.44 1.31
C MET A 256 -9.72 -3.56 0.31
N ALA A 257 -10.55 -3.72 -0.73
CA ALA A 257 -10.34 -4.69 -1.79
C ALA A 257 -9.08 -4.38 -2.62
N LEU A 258 -8.87 -3.11 -2.99
CA LEU A 258 -7.66 -2.64 -3.67
C LEU A 258 -6.40 -2.97 -2.87
N THR A 259 -6.40 -2.66 -1.58
CA THR A 259 -5.27 -2.94 -0.68
C THR A 259 -4.97 -4.44 -0.60
N PHE A 260 -6.01 -5.27 -0.55
CA PHE A 260 -5.85 -6.72 -0.56
C PHE A 260 -5.19 -7.23 -1.85
N LEU A 261 -5.63 -6.74 -3.00
CA LEU A 261 -5.08 -7.12 -4.30
C LEU A 261 -3.61 -6.70 -4.46
N LEU A 262 -3.21 -5.60 -3.81
CA LEU A 262 -1.82 -5.11 -3.83
C LEU A 262 -0.84 -5.98 -3.02
N TYR A 263 -1.30 -6.83 -2.12
CA TYR A 263 -0.39 -7.65 -1.30
C TYR A 263 0.52 -8.56 -2.12
N LEU A 264 -0.01 -9.13 -3.20
CA LEU A 264 0.80 -9.99 -4.06
C LEU A 264 1.90 -9.21 -4.81
N PRO A 265 1.60 -8.14 -5.57
CA PRO A 265 2.65 -7.37 -6.26
C PRO A 265 3.62 -6.67 -5.30
N ASP A 266 3.17 -6.23 -4.14
CA ASP A 266 4.05 -5.66 -3.11
C ASP A 266 5.09 -6.69 -2.64
N SER A 267 4.68 -7.96 -2.50
CA SER A 267 5.60 -9.06 -2.14
C SER A 267 6.69 -9.27 -3.19
N VAL A 268 6.29 -9.23 -4.46
CA VAL A 268 7.23 -9.35 -5.59
C VAL A 268 8.24 -8.21 -5.54
N THR A 269 7.75 -7.00 -5.37
CA THR A 269 8.58 -5.79 -5.29
C THR A 269 9.56 -5.87 -4.12
N TYR A 270 9.11 -6.35 -2.96
CA TYR A 270 9.94 -6.52 -1.77
C TYR A 270 11.09 -7.51 -1.99
N VAL A 271 10.83 -8.61 -2.69
CA VAL A 271 11.84 -9.65 -2.97
C VAL A 271 12.82 -9.22 -4.07
N ILE A 272 12.32 -8.50 -5.07
CA ILE A 272 13.14 -8.14 -6.24
C ILE A 272 14.09 -6.97 -5.95
N TYR A 273 13.69 -6.02 -5.10
CA TYR A 273 14.47 -4.80 -4.82
C TYR A 273 15.93 -5.06 -4.39
N PRO A 274 16.22 -5.92 -3.39
CA PRO A 274 17.60 -6.22 -3.02
C PRO A 274 18.39 -6.89 -4.14
N ARG A 275 17.73 -7.70 -4.98
CA ARG A 275 18.38 -8.34 -6.14
C ARG A 275 18.76 -7.31 -7.20
N LEU A 276 17.87 -6.35 -7.49
CA LEU A 276 18.15 -5.26 -8.43
C LEU A 276 19.35 -4.42 -7.96
N LEU A 277 19.37 -4.04 -6.68
CA LEU A 277 20.50 -3.29 -6.09
C LEU A 277 21.82 -4.04 -6.21
N ARG A 278 21.80 -5.35 -5.95
CA ARG A 278 22.97 -6.19 -6.07
C ARG A 278 23.46 -6.30 -7.51
N THR A 279 22.57 -6.64 -8.46
CA THR A 279 22.90 -6.74 -9.88
C THR A 279 23.43 -5.43 -10.44
N PHE A 280 22.80 -4.30 -10.06
CA PHE A 280 23.24 -2.96 -10.46
C PHE A 280 24.63 -2.62 -9.90
N GLY A 281 24.92 -2.99 -8.64
CA GLY A 281 26.23 -2.81 -8.03
C GLY A 281 27.31 -3.67 -8.68
N GLU A 282 27.04 -4.96 -8.91
CA GLU A 282 27.97 -5.92 -9.53
C GLU A 282 28.28 -5.61 -10.99
N SER A 283 27.36 -4.97 -11.72
CA SER A 283 27.54 -4.55 -13.12
C SER A 283 28.28 -3.23 -13.32
N GLY A 284 28.85 -2.63 -12.27
CA GLY A 284 29.50 -1.32 -12.36
C GLY A 284 28.50 -0.17 -12.57
N ARG A 285 27.28 -0.30 -12.06
CA ARG A 285 26.16 0.64 -12.18
C ARG A 285 25.57 0.74 -13.60
N ASP A 286 25.64 -0.35 -14.36
CA ASP A 286 24.96 -0.43 -15.65
C ASP A 286 23.46 -0.74 -15.44
N ALA A 287 22.62 0.23 -15.80
CA ALA A 287 21.16 0.10 -15.69
C ALA A 287 20.58 -0.97 -16.65
N THR A 288 21.29 -1.32 -17.73
CA THR A 288 20.84 -2.34 -18.68
C THR A 288 20.91 -3.75 -18.07
N ALA A 289 21.80 -3.97 -17.12
CA ALA A 289 21.96 -5.27 -16.46
C ALA A 289 20.72 -5.70 -15.63
N ILE A 290 19.91 -4.76 -15.17
CA ILE A 290 18.70 -5.07 -14.42
C ILE A 290 17.46 -5.28 -15.30
N GLN A 291 17.52 -4.93 -16.61
CA GLN A 291 16.38 -5.04 -17.54
C GLN A 291 15.70 -6.42 -17.52
N PRO A 292 16.40 -7.55 -17.66
CA PRO A 292 15.74 -8.86 -17.73
C PRO A 292 14.94 -9.21 -16.47
N SER A 293 15.41 -8.77 -15.30
CA SER A 293 14.74 -9.01 -14.03
C SER A 293 13.49 -8.13 -13.87
N VAL A 294 13.58 -6.87 -14.29
CA VAL A 294 12.46 -5.92 -14.26
C VAL A 294 11.39 -6.32 -15.27
N GLU A 295 11.78 -6.67 -16.51
CA GLU A 295 10.82 -7.14 -17.54
C GLU A 295 10.03 -8.34 -17.07
N ARG A 296 10.69 -9.35 -16.51
CA ARG A 296 10.02 -10.54 -15.96
C ARG A 296 9.03 -10.20 -14.85
N ALA A 297 9.40 -9.31 -13.95
CA ALA A 297 8.49 -8.87 -12.88
C ALA A 297 7.30 -8.10 -13.42
N LEU A 298 7.51 -7.18 -14.38
CA LEU A 298 6.43 -6.44 -15.05
C LEU A 298 5.48 -7.38 -15.79
N GLN A 299 6.03 -8.33 -16.53
CA GLN A 299 5.26 -9.34 -17.26
C GLN A 299 4.43 -10.22 -16.33
N ALA A 300 5.04 -10.74 -15.25
CA ALA A 300 4.31 -11.51 -14.25
C ALA A 300 3.17 -10.72 -13.60
N THR A 301 3.45 -9.47 -13.21
CA THR A 301 2.44 -8.55 -12.66
C THR A 301 1.32 -8.27 -13.65
N SER A 302 1.66 -8.01 -14.92
CA SER A 302 0.71 -7.78 -16.03
C SER A 302 -0.24 -8.94 -16.28
N LEU A 303 0.21 -10.19 -16.07
CA LEU A 303 -0.62 -11.36 -16.28
C LEU A 303 -1.46 -11.74 -15.06
N VAL A 304 -0.86 -11.69 -13.87
CA VAL A 304 -1.48 -12.22 -12.65
C VAL A 304 -2.42 -11.22 -11.99
N VAL A 305 -2.03 -9.94 -11.91
CA VAL A 305 -2.85 -8.95 -11.16
C VAL A 305 -4.17 -8.65 -11.85
N PRO A 306 -4.25 -8.42 -13.19
CA PRO A 306 -5.55 -8.24 -13.86
C PRO A 306 -6.47 -9.47 -13.75
N PHE A 307 -5.90 -10.69 -13.74
CA PHE A 307 -6.64 -11.92 -13.50
C PHE A 307 -7.33 -11.89 -12.12
N LEU A 308 -6.59 -11.54 -11.07
CA LEU A 308 -7.13 -11.42 -9.72
C LEU A 308 -8.17 -10.28 -9.61
N CYS A 309 -7.94 -9.17 -10.30
CA CYS A 309 -8.89 -8.05 -10.34
C CYS A 309 -10.20 -8.45 -11.02
N GLY A 310 -10.14 -9.18 -12.12
CA GLY A 310 -11.33 -9.68 -12.82
C GLY A 310 -12.12 -10.68 -11.99
N LEU A 311 -11.45 -11.59 -11.28
CA LEU A 311 -12.10 -12.48 -10.31
C LEU A 311 -12.75 -11.68 -9.18
N ALA A 312 -12.05 -10.69 -8.61
CA ALA A 312 -12.59 -9.81 -7.57
C ALA A 312 -13.82 -9.04 -8.08
N PHE A 313 -13.79 -8.53 -9.31
CA PHE A 313 -14.92 -7.85 -9.94
C PHE A 313 -16.17 -8.72 -10.00
N LEU A 314 -16.04 -9.99 -10.39
CA LEU A 314 -17.16 -10.93 -10.51
C LEU A 314 -17.66 -11.46 -9.15
N VAL A 315 -16.73 -11.67 -8.20
CA VAL A 315 -17.04 -12.20 -6.86
C VAL A 315 -17.59 -11.12 -5.93
N ALA A 316 -17.25 -9.84 -6.16
CA ALA A 316 -17.62 -8.75 -5.25
C ALA A 316 -19.14 -8.62 -4.98
N PRO A 317 -20.06 -8.61 -5.98
CA PRO A 317 -21.48 -8.44 -5.70
C PRO A 317 -22.08 -9.54 -4.83
N PRO A 318 -21.91 -10.84 -5.15
CA PRO A 318 -22.46 -11.91 -4.32
C PRO A 318 -21.80 -11.96 -2.94
N LEU A 319 -20.49 -11.71 -2.85
CA LEU A 319 -19.76 -11.68 -1.58
C LEU A 319 -20.25 -10.54 -0.68
N VAL A 320 -20.35 -9.34 -1.23
CA VAL A 320 -20.84 -8.17 -0.50
C VAL A 320 -22.32 -8.35 -0.12
N GLY A 321 -23.14 -8.87 -1.02
CA GLY A 321 -24.55 -9.16 -0.73
C GLY A 321 -24.74 -10.17 0.41
N LEU A 322 -23.85 -11.15 0.53
CA LEU A 322 -23.91 -12.17 1.59
C LEU A 322 -23.33 -11.66 2.92
N VAL A 323 -22.15 -11.00 2.87
CA VAL A 323 -21.39 -10.64 4.07
C VAL A 323 -21.73 -9.24 4.58
N LEU A 324 -21.94 -8.30 3.66
CA LEU A 324 -22.13 -6.86 3.92
C LEU A 324 -23.31 -6.28 3.12
N PRO A 325 -24.54 -6.78 3.25
CA PRO A 325 -25.67 -6.39 2.38
C PRO A 325 -25.94 -4.88 2.37
N LYS A 326 -25.69 -4.19 3.50
CA LYS A 326 -25.84 -2.72 3.60
C LYS A 326 -24.85 -1.94 2.72
N PHE A 327 -23.79 -2.58 2.23
CA PHE A 327 -22.74 -1.95 1.42
C PHE A 327 -22.89 -2.21 -0.10
N LEU A 328 -23.98 -2.82 -0.52
CA LEU A 328 -24.27 -3.06 -1.95
C LEU A 328 -24.13 -1.83 -2.84
N PRO A 329 -24.54 -0.60 -2.41
CA PRO A 329 -24.32 0.61 -3.21
C PRO A 329 -22.85 0.89 -3.54
N GLY A 330 -21.92 0.40 -2.72
CA GLY A 330 -20.45 0.55 -2.92
C GLY A 330 -19.85 -0.41 -3.93
N VAL A 331 -20.59 -1.44 -4.39
CA VAL A 331 -20.06 -2.49 -5.27
C VAL A 331 -19.60 -1.94 -6.63
N GLY A 332 -20.30 -0.94 -7.18
CA GLY A 332 -19.89 -0.30 -8.43
C GLY A 332 -18.49 0.33 -8.33
N ALA A 333 -18.25 1.08 -7.26
CA ALA A 333 -16.95 1.68 -7.00
C ALA A 333 -15.87 0.61 -6.75
N LEU A 334 -16.17 -0.43 -5.97
CA LEU A 334 -15.26 -1.55 -5.70
C LEU A 334 -14.81 -2.24 -6.99
N ARG A 335 -15.73 -2.53 -7.89
CA ARG A 335 -15.43 -3.17 -9.17
C ARG A 335 -14.46 -2.35 -10.02
N MET A 336 -14.65 -1.05 -10.12
CA MET A 336 -13.75 -0.17 -10.89
C MET A 336 -12.39 -0.05 -10.21
N LEU A 337 -12.36 0.22 -8.92
CA LEU A 337 -11.12 0.49 -8.20
C LEU A 337 -10.22 -0.74 -8.07
N CYS A 338 -10.76 -1.96 -8.06
CA CYS A 338 -9.96 -3.20 -8.05
C CYS A 338 -8.91 -3.23 -9.16
N PHE A 339 -9.26 -2.79 -10.38
CA PHE A 339 -8.32 -2.74 -11.50
C PHE A 339 -7.21 -1.70 -11.32
N GLY A 340 -7.38 -0.75 -10.40
CA GLY A 340 -6.33 0.18 -9.97
C GLY A 340 -5.11 -0.52 -9.36
N ALA A 341 -5.27 -1.74 -8.84
CA ALA A 341 -4.16 -2.52 -8.30
C ALA A 341 -3.07 -2.80 -9.35
N VAL A 342 -3.43 -2.97 -10.62
CA VAL A 342 -2.47 -3.21 -11.71
C VAL A 342 -1.59 -1.98 -11.91
N ALA A 343 -2.21 -0.81 -12.01
CA ALA A 343 -1.51 0.45 -12.22
C ALA A 343 -0.61 0.81 -11.03
N LEU A 344 -1.11 0.62 -9.80
CA LEU A 344 -0.30 0.83 -8.59
C LEU A 344 0.86 -0.16 -8.49
N ALA A 345 0.67 -1.42 -8.87
CA ALA A 345 1.75 -2.41 -8.90
C ALA A 345 2.86 -2.02 -9.89
N PHE A 346 2.50 -1.51 -11.08
CA PHE A 346 3.46 -0.98 -12.03
C PHE A 346 4.17 0.27 -11.49
N SER A 347 3.44 1.18 -10.83
CA SER A 347 4.03 2.36 -10.19
C SER A 347 5.04 1.98 -9.11
N ASN A 348 4.72 1.01 -8.25
CA ASN A 348 5.60 0.54 -7.19
C ASN A 348 6.90 -0.06 -7.77
N LEU A 349 6.78 -0.90 -8.79
CA LEU A 349 7.95 -1.51 -9.43
C LEU A 349 8.80 -0.46 -10.17
N ALA A 350 8.17 0.48 -10.89
CA ALA A 350 8.86 1.58 -11.56
C ALA A 350 9.60 2.48 -10.56
N ALA A 351 8.99 2.81 -9.42
CA ALA A 351 9.62 3.59 -8.35
C ALA A 351 10.87 2.87 -7.79
N VAL A 352 10.78 1.55 -7.57
CA VAL A 352 11.91 0.72 -7.13
C VAL A 352 13.04 0.75 -8.16
N VAL A 353 12.74 0.66 -9.44
CA VAL A 353 13.75 0.79 -10.52
C VAL A 353 14.43 2.16 -10.45
N MET A 354 13.65 3.25 -10.38
CA MET A 354 14.19 4.61 -10.30
C MET A 354 15.08 4.81 -9.06
N MET A 355 14.70 4.23 -7.92
CA MET A 355 15.53 4.24 -6.71
C MET A 355 16.82 3.43 -6.91
N THR A 356 16.75 2.26 -7.56
CA THR A 356 17.92 1.40 -7.82
C THR A 356 18.96 2.10 -8.68
N ILE A 357 18.52 2.81 -9.74
CA ILE A 357 19.45 3.54 -10.65
C ILE A 357 19.85 4.93 -10.13
N GLY A 358 19.47 5.28 -8.89
CA GLY A 358 19.85 6.55 -8.24
C GLY A 358 19.10 7.78 -8.76
N ARG A 359 17.96 7.59 -9.43
CA ARG A 359 17.14 8.69 -10.00
C ARG A 359 15.90 8.99 -9.17
N GLN A 360 15.94 8.76 -7.85
CA GLN A 360 14.78 8.96 -6.96
C GLN A 360 14.22 10.38 -6.95
N LEU A 361 15.04 11.41 -7.20
CA LEU A 361 14.56 12.80 -7.24
C LEU A 361 13.57 13.06 -8.40
N MET A 362 13.66 12.27 -9.48
CA MET A 362 12.71 12.39 -10.59
C MET A 362 11.32 11.85 -10.25
N LEU A 363 11.18 11.13 -9.13
CA LEU A 363 9.86 10.70 -8.63
C LEU A 363 9.04 11.87 -8.09
N VAL A 364 9.68 12.94 -7.60
CA VAL A 364 8.99 14.10 -7.01
C VAL A 364 8.09 14.83 -8.01
N PRO A 365 8.56 15.27 -9.18
CA PRO A 365 7.69 15.94 -10.15
C PRO A 365 6.55 15.03 -10.65
N VAL A 366 6.80 13.72 -10.80
CA VAL A 366 5.74 12.76 -11.18
C VAL A 366 4.69 12.63 -10.07
N ALA A 367 5.12 12.64 -8.81
CA ALA A 367 4.20 12.58 -7.68
C ALA A 367 3.33 13.85 -7.59
N ILE A 368 3.91 15.04 -7.80
CA ILE A 368 3.16 16.31 -7.83
C ILE A 368 2.17 16.32 -9.00
N PHE A 369 2.61 15.91 -10.19
CA PHE A 369 1.72 15.74 -11.36
C PHE A 369 0.58 14.77 -11.04
N GLY A 370 0.89 13.61 -10.43
CA GLY A 370 -0.10 12.64 -9.99
C GLY A 370 -1.15 13.27 -9.08
N VAL A 371 -0.75 13.92 -7.99
CA VAL A 371 -1.68 14.58 -7.05
C VAL A 371 -2.61 15.55 -7.78
N GLY A 372 -2.07 16.39 -8.68
CA GLY A 372 -2.87 17.32 -9.48
C GLY A 372 -3.87 16.61 -10.38
N LEU A 373 -3.43 15.55 -11.07
CA LEU A 373 -4.28 14.75 -11.96
C LEU A 373 -5.45 14.09 -11.20
N TYR A 374 -5.16 13.49 -10.02
CA TYR A 374 -6.20 12.88 -9.17
C TYR A 374 -7.19 13.94 -8.69
N ALA A 375 -6.69 15.08 -8.19
CA ALA A 375 -7.55 16.16 -7.70
C ALA A 375 -8.54 16.61 -8.78
N VAL A 376 -8.05 16.82 -10.00
CA VAL A 376 -8.88 17.32 -11.12
C VAL A 376 -9.90 16.28 -11.54
N LEU A 377 -9.50 15.02 -11.74
CA LEU A 377 -10.40 13.98 -12.25
C LEU A 377 -11.47 13.59 -11.20
N ASP A 378 -11.07 13.42 -9.94
CA ASP A 378 -12.00 13.05 -8.87
C ASP A 378 -12.99 14.19 -8.55
N PHE A 379 -12.50 15.44 -8.55
CA PHE A 379 -13.36 16.61 -8.38
C PHE A 379 -14.35 16.74 -9.54
N ALA A 380 -13.90 16.56 -10.79
CA ALA A 380 -14.76 16.58 -11.96
C ALA A 380 -15.83 15.49 -11.89
N ALA A 381 -15.48 14.26 -11.48
CA ALA A 381 -16.41 13.15 -11.33
C ALA A 381 -17.54 13.47 -10.32
N VAL A 382 -17.19 14.09 -9.19
CA VAL A 382 -18.18 14.53 -8.18
C VAL A 382 -19.07 15.65 -8.72
N LYS A 383 -18.49 16.68 -9.35
CA LYS A 383 -19.24 17.83 -9.90
C LYS A 383 -20.19 17.43 -11.03
N LEU A 384 -19.83 16.43 -11.81
CA LEU A 384 -20.68 15.88 -12.88
C LEU A 384 -21.78 14.91 -12.34
N GLY A 385 -21.83 14.68 -11.02
CA GLY A 385 -22.87 13.85 -10.41
C GLY A 385 -22.69 12.34 -10.57
N PHE A 386 -21.49 11.86 -10.93
CA PHE A 386 -21.24 10.41 -11.12
C PHE A 386 -21.11 9.62 -9.81
N GLY A 387 -21.21 10.29 -8.65
CA GLY A 387 -21.16 9.67 -7.33
C GLY A 387 -19.85 8.92 -7.06
N ILE A 388 -19.88 7.99 -6.10
CA ILE A 388 -18.70 7.21 -5.69
C ILE A 388 -18.14 6.31 -6.80
N THR A 389 -18.96 5.79 -7.69
CA THR A 389 -18.53 4.97 -8.83
C THR A 389 -17.76 5.82 -9.85
N GLY A 390 -18.21 7.06 -10.09
CA GLY A 390 -17.50 8.02 -10.93
C GLY A 390 -16.13 8.37 -10.37
N VAL A 391 -16.04 8.62 -9.06
CA VAL A 391 -14.75 8.86 -8.39
C VAL A 391 -13.83 7.65 -8.53
N ALA A 392 -14.31 6.41 -8.26
CA ALA A 392 -13.52 5.20 -8.45
C ALA A 392 -12.98 5.03 -9.87
N THR A 393 -13.80 5.38 -10.87
CA THR A 393 -13.39 5.33 -12.29
C THR A 393 -12.36 6.42 -12.61
N ALA A 394 -12.56 7.64 -12.12
CA ALA A 394 -11.62 8.75 -12.25
C ALA A 394 -10.26 8.42 -11.62
N THR A 395 -10.28 7.89 -10.40
CA THR A 395 -9.09 7.41 -9.70
C THR A 395 -8.37 6.30 -10.48
N LEU A 396 -9.10 5.32 -11.04
CA LEU A 396 -8.54 4.28 -11.90
C LEU A 396 -7.81 4.88 -13.11
N ILE A 397 -8.45 5.81 -13.81
CA ILE A 397 -7.87 6.50 -14.97
C ILE A 397 -6.60 7.24 -14.53
N ALA A 398 -6.65 7.97 -13.43
CA ALA A 398 -5.51 8.69 -12.88
C ALA A 398 -4.35 7.74 -12.50
N TYR A 399 -4.66 6.58 -11.90
CA TYR A 399 -3.67 5.54 -11.60
C TYR A 399 -2.99 5.01 -12.87
N VAL A 400 -3.76 4.74 -13.92
CA VAL A 400 -3.22 4.24 -15.20
C VAL A 400 -2.32 5.29 -15.85
N ILE A 401 -2.73 6.55 -15.92
CA ILE A 401 -1.93 7.64 -16.52
C ILE A 401 -0.64 7.83 -15.71
N ASN A 402 -0.74 7.97 -14.39
CA ASN A 402 0.43 8.18 -13.52
C ASN A 402 1.41 7.00 -13.60
N SER A 403 0.90 5.77 -13.59
CA SER A 403 1.74 4.57 -13.71
C SER A 403 2.41 4.47 -15.08
N ALA A 404 1.73 4.87 -16.16
CA ALA A 404 2.30 4.89 -17.50
C ALA A 404 3.45 5.90 -17.60
N VAL A 405 3.29 7.11 -17.04
CA VAL A 405 4.36 8.11 -16.95
C VAL A 405 5.55 7.56 -16.18
N LEU A 406 5.33 7.06 -14.97
CA LEU A 406 6.40 6.57 -14.10
C LEU A 406 7.13 5.36 -14.70
N LEU A 407 6.38 4.43 -15.28
CA LEU A 407 6.93 3.24 -15.91
C LEU A 407 7.73 3.59 -17.18
N SER A 408 7.25 4.55 -18.00
CA SER A 408 7.99 5.02 -19.18
C SER A 408 9.33 5.65 -18.78
N MET A 409 9.37 6.43 -17.70
CA MET A 409 10.60 7.01 -17.17
C MET A 409 11.56 5.93 -16.65
N ALA A 410 11.06 4.92 -15.96
CA ALA A 410 11.87 3.82 -15.45
C ALA A 410 12.48 2.99 -16.60
N LEU A 411 11.67 2.64 -17.61
CA LEU A 411 12.14 1.91 -18.80
C LEU A 411 13.17 2.74 -19.61
N ALA A 412 12.91 4.04 -19.85
CA ALA A 412 13.85 4.93 -20.49
C ALA A 412 15.17 5.05 -19.70
N GLY A 413 15.08 5.08 -18.38
CA GLY A 413 16.24 5.07 -17.47
C GLY A 413 17.12 3.82 -17.58
N MET A 414 16.55 2.69 -18.01
CA MET A 414 17.24 1.43 -18.29
C MET A 414 17.71 1.31 -19.76
N GLY A 415 17.53 2.34 -20.60
CA GLY A 415 18.05 2.34 -21.96
C GLY A 415 17.07 1.85 -23.04
N PHE A 416 15.77 1.70 -22.73
CA PHE A 416 14.79 1.39 -23.77
C PHE A 416 14.61 2.54 -24.75
N ARG A 417 14.57 2.21 -26.06
CA ARG A 417 14.33 3.19 -27.13
C ARG A 417 12.86 3.61 -27.17
N ALA A 418 12.56 4.86 -27.50
CA ALA A 418 11.19 5.40 -27.54
C ALA A 418 10.19 4.54 -28.34
N ARG A 419 10.60 3.96 -29.47
CA ARG A 419 9.75 3.08 -30.29
C ARG A 419 9.42 1.75 -29.57
N SER A 420 10.36 1.20 -28.80
CA SER A 420 10.12 -0.03 -28.02
C SER A 420 9.30 0.24 -26.77
N LEU A 421 9.37 1.45 -26.19
CA LEU A 421 8.59 1.86 -25.03
C LEU A 421 7.08 1.71 -25.28
N PHE A 422 6.59 2.27 -26.40
CA PHE A 422 5.16 2.19 -26.71
C PHE A 422 4.67 0.75 -26.86
N SER A 423 5.43 -0.09 -27.59
CA SER A 423 5.05 -1.50 -27.77
C SER A 423 5.11 -2.29 -26.44
N THR A 424 6.08 -2.00 -25.60
CA THR A 424 6.18 -2.63 -24.27
C THR A 424 5.03 -2.20 -23.37
N MET A 425 4.71 -0.90 -23.34
CA MET A 425 3.57 -0.38 -22.60
C MET A 425 2.26 -1.02 -23.07
N ALA A 426 2.01 -1.04 -24.38
CA ALA A 426 0.81 -1.65 -24.94
C ALA A 426 0.67 -3.13 -24.51
N ARG A 427 1.75 -3.89 -24.56
CA ARG A 427 1.76 -5.30 -24.12
C ARG A 427 1.50 -5.47 -22.62
N LEU A 428 2.04 -4.56 -21.80
CA LEU A 428 1.88 -4.63 -20.34
C LEU A 428 0.46 -4.24 -19.89
N TYR A 429 -0.18 -3.28 -20.57
CA TYR A 429 -1.53 -2.84 -20.21
C TYR A 429 -2.63 -3.64 -20.95
N ALA A 430 -2.31 -4.38 -22.02
CA ALA A 430 -3.30 -5.15 -22.75
C ALA A 430 -4.08 -6.16 -21.86
N PRO A 431 -3.45 -6.94 -20.95
CA PRO A 431 -4.18 -7.84 -20.06
C PRO A 431 -5.11 -7.11 -19.08
N LEU A 432 -4.79 -5.88 -18.66
CA LEU A 432 -5.66 -5.03 -17.84
C LEU A 432 -6.94 -4.68 -18.60
N VAL A 433 -6.79 -4.15 -19.82
CA VAL A 433 -7.93 -3.75 -20.67
C VAL A 433 -8.78 -4.98 -21.00
N PHE A 434 -8.14 -6.08 -21.42
CA PHE A 434 -8.83 -7.33 -21.73
C PHE A 434 -9.58 -7.89 -20.53
N GLY A 435 -8.93 -7.96 -19.35
CA GLY A 435 -9.55 -8.45 -18.12
C GLY A 435 -10.75 -7.61 -17.68
N LEU A 436 -10.64 -6.29 -17.79
CA LEU A 436 -11.75 -5.38 -17.47
C LEU A 436 -12.91 -5.56 -18.45
N VAL A 437 -12.66 -5.56 -19.76
CA VAL A 437 -13.70 -5.73 -20.79
C VAL A 437 -14.37 -7.09 -20.64
N LEU A 438 -13.61 -8.15 -20.43
CA LEU A 438 -14.15 -9.50 -20.22
C LEU A 438 -15.02 -9.57 -18.96
N ALA A 439 -14.58 -8.96 -17.85
CA ALA A 439 -15.35 -8.94 -16.61
C ALA A 439 -16.68 -8.18 -16.77
N ILE A 440 -16.66 -7.02 -17.46
CA ILE A 440 -17.87 -6.25 -17.78
C ILE A 440 -18.80 -7.03 -18.72
N ALA A 441 -18.27 -7.67 -19.75
CA ALA A 441 -19.03 -8.47 -20.68
C ALA A 441 -19.75 -9.64 -19.97
N LEU A 442 -19.02 -10.38 -19.13
CA LEU A 442 -19.61 -11.49 -18.35
C LEU A 442 -20.69 -11.02 -17.38
N GLU A 443 -20.53 -9.86 -16.77
CA GLU A 443 -21.56 -9.27 -15.92
C GLU A 443 -22.80 -8.88 -16.72
N HIS A 444 -22.62 -8.33 -17.92
CA HIS A 444 -23.73 -7.96 -18.79
C HIS A 444 -24.53 -9.20 -19.26
N TRP A 445 -23.84 -10.30 -19.58
CA TRP A 445 -24.46 -11.54 -20.04
C TRP A 445 -25.10 -12.36 -18.89
N LEU A 446 -24.57 -12.23 -17.70
CA LEU A 446 -25.02 -12.90 -16.49
C LEU A 446 -25.24 -11.89 -15.36
N PRO A 447 -26.22 -10.95 -15.48
CA PRO A 447 -26.41 -9.86 -14.52
C PRO A 447 -26.72 -10.41 -13.13
N TRP A 448 -26.13 -9.83 -12.08
CA TRP A 448 -26.43 -10.20 -10.71
C TRP A 448 -27.78 -9.59 -10.30
N SER A 449 -28.80 -10.42 -10.15
CA SER A 449 -30.08 -10.03 -9.60
C SER A 449 -30.19 -10.59 -8.18
N GLY A 450 -30.29 -9.71 -7.18
CA GLY A 450 -30.19 -10.03 -5.75
C GLY A 450 -31.25 -10.94 -5.13
N ALA A 451 -32.15 -11.54 -5.95
CA ALA A 451 -33.36 -12.23 -5.51
C ALA A 451 -33.31 -13.77 -5.66
N HIS A 452 -32.13 -14.41 -5.63
CA HIS A 452 -32.05 -15.86 -5.87
C HIS A 452 -31.59 -16.65 -4.64
N SER A 453 -31.88 -17.95 -4.62
CA SER A 453 -31.41 -18.87 -3.58
C SER A 453 -29.88 -18.88 -3.52
N PRO A 454 -29.27 -19.09 -2.33
CA PRO A 454 -27.82 -19.14 -2.18
C PRO A 454 -27.14 -20.14 -3.12
N ALA A 455 -27.79 -21.26 -3.40
CA ALA A 455 -27.29 -22.28 -4.33
C ALA A 455 -27.19 -21.75 -5.77
N PHE A 456 -28.17 -21.01 -6.23
CA PHE A 456 -28.18 -20.39 -7.56
C PHE A 456 -27.08 -19.33 -7.68
N VAL A 457 -26.88 -18.51 -6.64
CA VAL A 457 -25.80 -17.51 -6.59
C VAL A 457 -24.43 -18.18 -6.69
N LEU A 458 -24.20 -19.26 -5.95
CA LEU A 458 -22.94 -20.02 -5.99
C LEU A 458 -22.70 -20.69 -7.34
N LEU A 459 -23.73 -21.31 -7.93
CA LEU A 459 -23.64 -21.93 -9.25
C LEU A 459 -23.27 -20.91 -10.32
N ARG A 460 -23.95 -19.79 -10.33
CA ARG A 460 -23.71 -18.70 -11.26
C ARG A 460 -22.33 -18.10 -11.10
N LEU A 461 -21.89 -17.87 -9.85
CA LEU A 461 -20.53 -17.40 -9.55
C LEU A 461 -19.50 -18.39 -10.08
N GLY A 462 -19.72 -19.69 -9.88
CA GLY A 462 -18.86 -20.76 -10.40
C GLY A 462 -18.75 -20.72 -11.93
N ILE A 463 -19.88 -20.54 -12.62
CA ILE A 463 -19.91 -20.45 -14.09
C ILE A 463 -19.18 -19.18 -14.56
N SER A 464 -19.52 -18.00 -14.01
CA SER A 464 -18.90 -16.73 -14.42
C SER A 464 -17.39 -16.72 -14.15
N ALA A 465 -16.96 -17.16 -12.97
CA ALA A 465 -15.54 -17.28 -12.62
C ALA A 465 -14.84 -18.34 -13.50
N GLY A 466 -15.47 -19.50 -13.74
CA GLY A 466 -14.93 -20.55 -14.60
C GLY A 466 -14.72 -20.07 -16.04
N VAL A 467 -15.72 -19.41 -16.62
CA VAL A 467 -15.63 -18.83 -17.98
C VAL A 467 -14.55 -17.75 -18.01
N PHE A 468 -14.51 -16.86 -16.99
CA PHE A 468 -13.47 -15.84 -16.90
C PHE A 468 -12.08 -16.44 -16.87
N VAL A 469 -11.84 -17.46 -16.03
CA VAL A 469 -10.55 -18.15 -15.91
C VAL A 469 -10.13 -18.76 -17.26
N VAL A 470 -11.02 -19.49 -17.92
CA VAL A 470 -10.74 -20.16 -19.19
C VAL A 470 -10.45 -19.15 -20.30
N VAL A 471 -11.34 -18.16 -20.48
CA VAL A 471 -11.19 -17.17 -21.55
C VAL A 471 -9.99 -16.28 -21.33
N TYR A 472 -9.77 -15.81 -20.08
CA TYR A 472 -8.60 -15.01 -19.74
C TYR A 472 -7.30 -15.79 -19.98
N ALA A 473 -7.20 -17.03 -19.48
CA ALA A 473 -6.03 -17.87 -19.66
C ALA A 473 -5.76 -18.16 -21.14
N ALA A 474 -6.79 -18.49 -21.93
CA ALA A 474 -6.66 -18.74 -23.36
C ALA A 474 -6.17 -17.50 -24.14
N SER A 475 -6.70 -16.32 -23.81
CA SER A 475 -6.34 -15.06 -24.51
C SER A 475 -4.97 -14.54 -24.11
N VAL A 476 -4.55 -14.76 -22.88
CA VAL A 476 -3.24 -14.33 -22.36
C VAL A 476 -2.14 -15.36 -22.66
N TYR A 477 -2.50 -16.61 -22.98
CA TYR A 477 -1.56 -17.70 -23.26
C TYR A 477 -0.52 -17.39 -24.37
N PRO A 478 -0.88 -16.77 -25.53
CA PRO A 478 0.11 -16.40 -26.56
C PRO A 478 1.15 -15.39 -26.04
N LEU A 479 0.69 -14.39 -25.27
CA LEU A 479 1.56 -13.42 -24.60
C LEU A 479 2.48 -14.09 -23.60
N ALA A 480 1.93 -14.97 -22.78
CA ALA A 480 2.64 -15.72 -21.77
C ALA A 480 3.68 -16.68 -22.36
N ARG A 481 3.38 -17.30 -23.50
CA ARG A 481 4.30 -18.20 -24.21
C ARG A 481 5.51 -17.45 -24.76
N GLY A 482 5.32 -16.24 -25.29
CA GLY A 482 6.40 -15.34 -25.74
C GLY A 482 7.28 -14.80 -24.60
N MET A 483 6.80 -14.83 -23.36
CA MET A 483 7.47 -14.32 -22.17
C MET A 483 8.24 -15.38 -21.36
N GLY A 484 8.31 -16.62 -21.81
CA GLY A 484 9.01 -17.68 -21.07
C GLY A 484 8.38 -18.02 -19.71
N ILE A 485 7.06 -18.16 -19.66
CA ILE A 485 6.25 -18.37 -18.42
C ILE A 485 6.81 -19.46 -17.49
N ARG A 486 7.49 -20.48 -18.05
CA ARG A 486 8.13 -21.54 -17.26
C ARG A 486 9.25 -21.00 -16.35
N GLN A 487 10.02 -20.02 -16.83
CA GLN A 487 11.07 -19.36 -16.03
C GLN A 487 10.48 -18.44 -14.97
N VAL A 488 9.40 -17.71 -15.30
CA VAL A 488 8.69 -16.85 -14.33
C VAL A 488 8.12 -17.68 -13.18
N ILE A 489 7.44 -18.79 -13.46
CA ILE A 489 6.87 -19.68 -12.43
C ILE A 489 7.96 -20.34 -11.57
N SER A 490 9.10 -20.69 -12.16
CA SER A 490 10.22 -21.28 -11.42
C SER A 490 10.89 -20.30 -10.46
N GLU A 491 10.93 -19.01 -10.81
CA GLU A 491 11.50 -17.96 -9.92
C GLU A 491 10.60 -17.65 -8.71
N PHE A 492 9.27 -17.74 -8.87
CA PHE A 492 8.34 -17.55 -7.76
C PHE A 492 8.31 -18.71 -6.77
N ASN A 493 8.97 -19.84 -7.11
CA ASN A 493 9.11 -21.02 -6.25
C ASN A 493 7.84 -21.38 -5.45
N ILE A 494 6.66 -21.28 -6.11
CA ILE A 494 5.38 -21.66 -5.50
C ILE A 494 5.35 -23.19 -5.46
N PRO A 495 5.53 -23.83 -4.28
CA PRO A 495 5.78 -25.29 -4.20
C PRO A 495 4.61 -26.14 -4.70
N VAL A 496 3.43 -25.56 -4.82
CA VAL A 496 2.22 -26.23 -5.31
C VAL A 496 2.21 -26.30 -6.85
N ILE A 497 2.52 -25.18 -7.52
CA ILE A 497 2.52 -25.09 -8.99
C ILE A 497 3.71 -25.84 -9.58
N GLY A 498 4.88 -25.81 -8.93
CA GLY A 498 6.04 -26.58 -9.32
C GLY A 498 5.81 -28.11 -9.27
N ARG A 499 4.95 -28.62 -8.37
CA ARG A 499 4.55 -30.04 -8.33
C ARG A 499 3.55 -30.40 -9.43
N LEU A 500 2.62 -29.52 -9.76
CA LEU A 500 1.64 -29.74 -10.83
C LEU A 500 2.31 -29.74 -12.22
N LEU A 501 3.26 -28.85 -12.47
CA LEU A 501 4.00 -28.78 -13.74
C LEU A 501 4.94 -29.97 -13.94
N ARG A 502 5.53 -30.51 -12.87
CA ARG A 502 6.30 -31.77 -12.94
C ARG A 502 5.43 -33.00 -13.25
N ARG A 503 4.17 -33.01 -12.83
CA ARG A 503 3.20 -34.07 -13.15
C ARG A 503 2.61 -33.98 -14.57
N ALA A 504 2.60 -32.77 -15.16
CA ALA A 504 2.04 -32.52 -16.50
C ALA A 504 3.03 -32.73 -17.66
N GLY A 505 4.09 -33.53 -17.49
CA GLY A 505 4.88 -34.04 -18.60
C GLY A 505 6.05 -33.18 -19.07
N ALA A 506 6.78 -32.54 -18.16
CA ALA A 506 8.10 -32.03 -18.48
C ALA A 506 9.13 -33.13 -18.42
N GLY A 507 9.57 -33.60 -19.58
CA GLY A 507 10.66 -34.57 -19.74
C GLY A 507 11.92 -34.12 -18.99
N THR A 508 12.65 -35.09 -18.52
CA THR A 508 13.95 -35.02 -17.85
C THR A 508 14.90 -34.02 -18.50
N PRO A 509 15.57 -33.16 -17.72
CA PRO A 509 16.68 -32.36 -18.25
C PRO A 509 17.82 -33.26 -18.68
N PRO A 510 18.61 -32.91 -19.73
CA PRO A 510 19.80 -33.65 -20.11
C PRO A 510 20.77 -33.66 -18.92
N ARG A 511 21.30 -34.85 -18.63
CA ARG A 511 22.44 -35.01 -17.73
C ARG A 511 23.63 -34.28 -18.36
N GLU A 512 24.20 -33.34 -17.65
CA GLU A 512 25.56 -32.89 -17.89
C GLU A 512 26.48 -34.03 -17.42
N ASP A 513 27.01 -34.75 -18.37
CA ASP A 513 28.14 -35.68 -18.19
C ASP A 513 29.44 -34.86 -18.32
N SER A 514 30.32 -35.09 -17.34
CA SER A 514 31.74 -34.76 -17.18
C SER A 514 32.08 -33.34 -16.84
#